data_aad47191e2471d1e0cb37702d7806f38
#
_entry.id   aad47191e2471d1e0cb37702d7806f38
#
_cell.length_a   1.000
_cell.length_b   1.000
_cell.length_c   1.000
_cell.angle_alpha   90.00
_cell.angle_beta   90.00
_cell.angle_gamma   90.00
#
_symmetry.space_group_name_H-M   'P 1'
#
loop_
_entity.id
_entity.type
_entity.pdbx_description
1 polymer ?
#
loop_
_entity_poly.entity_id
_entity_poly.type
_entity_poly.pdbx_seq_one_letter_code
_entity_poly.pdbx_strand_id
1 'polypeptide(L)'
;GTDGLQAALGVTVAGDQVFVADGTYRTTNTGSRALSFRLLNDVEFYGGFAGGEPSPDERPAFGTAPSILTADLNGNDGPNFAGNAENSYHVIRTQGTNASAVLDGFTITGGNSNGSSGGSADRGGGILCVGGVSPTIRNCDFVANRCTFGGGAGYINSSGPDFINCSFRNNVGGAFGGAFDIATGGAVVYDGCWFEGNRASRAGALAPLTSRPTPVTITAVRSDRGNSGFPMNENTRM
;
A
#
# COMPACT_ATOMS: atom_id res chain seq x y z
N GLY A 1 12.18 -3.78 18.04
CA GLY A 1 10.85 -4.15 18.56
C GLY A 1 9.75 -3.44 17.80
N THR A 2 8.59 -4.08 17.73
CA THR A 2 7.42 -3.62 16.94
C THR A 2 6.90 -2.25 17.33
N ASP A 3 7.21 -1.76 18.52
CA ASP A 3 6.78 -0.44 19.02
C ASP A 3 7.70 0.71 18.61
N GLY A 4 8.93 0.40 18.21
CA GLY A 4 9.93 1.42 17.89
C GLY A 4 9.51 2.31 16.73
N LEU A 5 8.95 1.74 15.64
CA LEU A 5 8.53 2.53 14.49
C LEU A 5 7.29 3.37 14.79
N GLN A 6 6.27 2.83 15.47
CA GLN A 6 5.09 3.62 15.86
C GLN A 6 5.46 4.74 16.84
N ALA A 7 6.39 4.48 17.78
CA ALA A 7 6.88 5.50 18.68
C ALA A 7 7.69 6.58 17.95
N ALA A 8 8.55 6.20 17.01
CA ALA A 8 9.27 7.13 16.15
C ALA A 8 8.31 8.02 15.34
N LEU A 9 7.28 7.43 14.73
CA LEU A 9 6.24 8.17 14.02
C LEU A 9 5.50 9.19 14.91
N GLY A 10 5.39 8.91 16.20
CA GLY A 10 4.74 9.81 17.17
C GLY A 10 5.56 11.04 17.54
N VAL A 11 6.84 11.08 17.22
CA VAL A 11 7.77 12.19 17.56
C VAL A 11 8.38 12.86 16.33
N THR A 12 8.15 12.36 15.13
CA THR A 12 8.65 12.99 13.89
C THR A 12 7.98 14.34 13.66
N VAL A 13 8.74 15.26 13.11
CA VAL A 13 8.31 16.59 12.71
C VAL A 13 8.56 16.84 11.23
N ALA A 14 7.96 17.87 10.67
CA ALA A 14 8.17 18.25 9.28
C ALA A 14 9.66 18.48 8.97
N GLY A 15 10.13 17.87 7.88
CA GLY A 15 11.52 17.86 7.45
C GLY A 15 12.34 16.66 7.91
N ASP A 16 11.76 15.77 8.71
CA ASP A 16 12.47 14.57 9.16
C ASP A 16 12.56 13.51 8.05
N GLN A 17 13.71 12.82 8.04
CA GLN A 17 13.92 11.57 7.34
C GLN A 17 14.03 10.43 8.34
N VAL A 18 13.16 9.43 8.20
CA VAL A 18 13.14 8.26 9.09
C VAL A 18 13.72 7.06 8.36
N PHE A 19 14.90 6.61 8.80
CA PHE A 19 15.57 5.43 8.25
C PHE A 19 15.19 4.19 9.06
N VAL A 20 14.63 3.20 8.36
CA VAL A 20 14.08 2.00 8.97
C VAL A 20 14.93 0.80 8.57
N ALA A 21 15.55 0.18 9.55
CA ALA A 21 16.38 -1.01 9.34
C ALA A 21 15.55 -2.21 8.85
N ASP A 22 16.23 -3.24 8.41
CA ASP A 22 15.62 -4.53 8.11
C ASP A 22 14.85 -5.06 9.33
N GLY A 23 13.78 -5.76 9.06
CA GLY A 23 12.93 -6.31 10.11
C GLY A 23 11.44 -6.24 9.81
N THR A 24 10.64 -6.81 10.71
CA THR A 24 9.19 -6.83 10.60
C THR A 24 8.57 -5.91 11.65
N TYR A 25 7.79 -4.93 11.16
CA TYR A 25 7.14 -3.91 11.97
C TYR A 25 5.62 -4.08 11.87
N ARG A 26 4.98 -4.27 13.00
CA ARG A 26 3.53 -4.44 13.10
C ARG A 26 2.83 -3.09 13.26
N THR A 27 1.59 -3.00 12.76
CA THR A 27 0.77 -1.79 12.89
C THR A 27 0.49 -1.43 14.34
N THR A 28 0.48 -2.41 15.23
CA THR A 28 0.30 -2.23 16.69
C THR A 28 0.68 -3.50 17.44
N ASN A 29 0.91 -3.36 18.75
CA ASN A 29 1.06 -4.45 19.71
C ASN A 29 -0.17 -4.57 20.65
N THR A 30 -1.15 -3.68 20.51
CA THR A 30 -2.34 -3.65 21.39
C THR A 30 -3.45 -4.61 20.95
N GLY A 31 -3.30 -5.29 19.81
CA GLY A 31 -4.33 -6.13 19.21
C GLY A 31 -5.47 -5.34 18.52
N SER A 32 -5.40 -4.00 18.49
CA SER A 32 -6.42 -3.20 17.83
C SER A 32 -6.27 -3.22 16.31
N ARG A 33 -7.19 -3.85 15.62
CA ARG A 33 -7.24 -3.97 14.18
C ARG A 33 -7.47 -2.63 13.43
N ALA A 34 -7.88 -1.59 14.15
CA ALA A 34 -8.15 -0.27 13.58
C ALA A 34 -6.88 0.59 13.44
N LEU A 35 -5.76 0.16 14.02
CA LEU A 35 -4.50 0.87 13.96
C LEU A 35 -3.72 0.52 12.69
N SER A 36 -3.00 1.50 12.15
CA SER A 36 -2.19 1.40 10.94
C SER A 36 -1.02 2.37 11.03
N PHE A 37 0.00 2.18 10.20
CA PHE A 37 1.03 3.21 10.01
C PHE A 37 0.42 4.43 9.32
N ARG A 38 0.81 5.62 9.78
CA ARG A 38 0.32 6.89 9.21
C ARG A 38 1.47 7.62 8.54
N LEU A 39 1.26 8.00 7.29
CA LEU A 39 2.18 8.90 6.61
C LEU A 39 1.93 10.34 7.08
N LEU A 40 2.98 11.12 7.17
CA LEU A 40 2.96 12.50 7.63
C LEU A 40 3.51 13.42 6.54
N ASN A 41 2.93 14.63 6.43
CA ASN A 41 3.45 15.65 5.51
C ASN A 41 4.86 16.06 5.90
N ASP A 42 5.67 16.33 4.88
CA ASP A 42 7.06 16.75 5.03
C ASP A 42 7.93 15.75 5.82
N VAL A 43 7.52 14.47 5.83
CA VAL A 43 8.30 13.36 6.42
C VAL A 43 8.54 12.30 5.35
N GLU A 44 9.80 11.89 5.25
CA GLU A 44 10.22 10.86 4.32
C GLU A 44 10.59 9.59 5.08
N PHE A 45 9.86 8.51 4.79
CA PHE A 45 10.13 7.19 5.36
C PHE A 45 10.91 6.35 4.37
N TYR A 46 12.09 5.92 4.78
CA TYR A 46 12.97 5.09 3.98
C TYR A 46 13.19 3.74 4.67
N GLY A 47 12.77 2.65 4.04
CA GLY A 47 13.07 1.28 4.44
C GLY A 47 14.27 0.72 3.67
N GLY A 48 14.70 -0.50 4.02
CA GLY A 48 15.74 -1.21 3.30
C GLY A 48 17.16 -0.96 3.80
N PHE A 49 17.32 -0.48 5.03
CA PHE A 49 18.63 -0.28 5.66
C PHE A 49 19.09 -1.55 6.38
N ALA A 50 20.34 -1.94 6.20
CA ALA A 50 20.97 -3.01 7.00
C ALA A 50 21.43 -2.52 8.38
N GLY A 51 21.57 -1.20 8.53
CA GLY A 51 21.99 -0.50 9.74
C GLY A 51 23.38 0.12 9.60
N GLY A 52 23.46 1.43 9.82
CA GLY A 52 24.70 2.20 9.73
C GLY A 52 24.90 2.95 8.42
N GLU A 53 24.05 2.80 7.44
CA GLU A 53 24.07 3.58 6.20
C GLU A 53 23.69 5.04 6.50
N PRO A 54 24.48 6.03 6.07
CA PRO A 54 24.27 7.43 6.41
C PRO A 54 23.22 8.13 5.51
N SER A 55 22.82 7.49 4.40
CA SER A 55 21.89 8.09 3.44
C SER A 55 21.05 7.04 2.72
N PRO A 56 19.88 7.43 2.15
CA PRO A 56 19.05 6.54 1.36
C PRO A 56 19.76 5.96 0.10
N ASP A 57 20.73 6.66 -0.44
CA ASP A 57 21.44 6.23 -1.65
C ASP A 57 22.45 5.10 -1.37
N GLU A 58 22.82 4.91 -0.10
CA GLU A 58 23.76 3.87 0.33
C GLU A 58 23.05 2.59 0.82
N ARG A 59 21.74 2.55 0.72
CA ARG A 59 20.97 1.35 1.06
C ARG A 59 21.36 0.16 0.19
N PRO A 60 21.36 -1.06 0.74
CA PRO A 60 21.43 -2.28 -0.07
C PRO A 60 20.36 -2.32 -1.16
N ALA A 61 20.59 -3.12 -2.20
CA ALA A 61 19.58 -3.34 -3.23
C ALA A 61 18.24 -3.80 -2.60
N PHE A 62 17.12 -3.34 -3.16
CA PHE A 62 15.78 -3.67 -2.66
C PHE A 62 15.61 -5.18 -2.45
N GLY A 63 15.10 -5.56 -1.30
CA GLY A 63 14.91 -6.95 -0.90
C GLY A 63 16.13 -7.63 -0.24
N THR A 64 17.29 -6.98 -0.19
CA THR A 64 18.49 -7.51 0.52
C THR A 64 18.36 -7.32 2.03
N ALA A 65 17.88 -6.16 2.46
CA ALA A 65 17.61 -5.82 3.87
C ALA A 65 16.13 -5.37 3.98
N PRO A 66 15.14 -6.28 3.97
CA PRO A 66 13.76 -5.92 3.81
C PRO A 66 13.17 -5.31 5.09
N SER A 67 12.70 -4.08 5.01
CA SER A 67 11.85 -3.45 6.03
C SER A 67 10.40 -3.76 5.70
N ILE A 68 9.77 -4.60 6.53
CA ILE A 68 8.42 -5.13 6.29
C ILE A 68 7.42 -4.44 7.21
N LEU A 69 6.48 -3.71 6.64
CA LEU A 69 5.31 -3.19 7.35
C LEU A 69 4.18 -4.23 7.25
N THR A 70 3.75 -4.78 8.38
CA THR A 70 2.73 -5.82 8.37
C THR A 70 1.53 -5.49 9.27
N ALA A 71 0.36 -5.92 8.82
CA ALA A 71 -0.86 -5.93 9.62
C ALA A 71 -1.05 -7.23 10.41
N ASP A 72 -0.22 -8.25 10.20
CA ASP A 72 -0.25 -9.50 10.96
C ASP A 72 0.18 -9.26 12.40
N LEU A 73 -0.80 -9.16 13.31
CA LEU A 73 -0.56 -8.77 14.69
C LEU A 73 0.07 -9.90 15.52
N ASN A 74 -0.20 -11.15 15.18
CA ASN A 74 0.26 -12.33 15.93
C ASN A 74 1.49 -12.99 15.27
N GLY A 75 1.81 -12.67 14.01
CA GLY A 75 2.89 -13.30 13.26
C GLY A 75 2.55 -14.73 12.85
N ASN A 76 1.27 -15.01 12.59
CA ASN A 76 0.74 -16.35 12.32
C ASN A 76 0.11 -16.49 10.93
N ASP A 77 0.23 -15.48 10.07
CA ASP A 77 -0.26 -15.55 8.70
C ASP A 77 0.42 -16.70 7.92
N GLY A 78 -0.41 -17.46 7.22
CA GLY A 78 0.01 -18.56 6.38
C GLY A 78 -0.43 -18.40 4.92
N PRO A 79 -0.11 -19.40 4.09
CA PRO A 79 -0.51 -19.40 2.68
C PRO A 79 -2.03 -19.23 2.52
N ASN A 80 -2.43 -18.58 1.40
CA ASN A 80 -3.85 -18.35 1.08
C ASN A 80 -4.62 -17.57 2.16
N PHE A 81 -3.96 -16.66 2.87
CA PHE A 81 -4.54 -15.85 3.93
C PHE A 81 -5.01 -16.64 5.16
N ALA A 82 -4.44 -17.81 5.42
CA ALA A 82 -4.69 -18.54 6.66
C ALA A 82 -4.15 -17.73 7.85
N GLY A 83 -4.86 -17.69 8.96
CA GLY A 83 -4.44 -17.00 10.17
C GLY A 83 -4.76 -15.51 10.23
N ASN A 84 -5.23 -14.87 9.16
CA ASN A 84 -5.34 -13.41 9.06
C ASN A 84 -6.57 -12.77 9.74
N ALA A 85 -7.29 -13.49 10.59
CA ALA A 85 -8.53 -12.96 11.17
C ALA A 85 -8.31 -11.78 12.12
N GLU A 86 -7.17 -11.73 12.80
CA GLU A 86 -6.80 -10.69 13.75
C GLU A 86 -6.02 -9.54 13.12
N ASN A 87 -5.63 -9.65 11.85
CA ASN A 87 -4.86 -8.64 11.15
C ASN A 87 -5.53 -7.27 11.16
N SER A 88 -4.74 -6.20 11.22
CA SER A 88 -5.26 -4.86 11.05
C SER A 88 -5.97 -4.70 9.70
N TYR A 89 -6.99 -3.84 9.67
CA TYR A 89 -7.73 -3.59 8.44
C TYR A 89 -6.83 -3.01 7.34
N HIS A 90 -5.94 -2.10 7.69
CA HIS A 90 -5.02 -1.46 6.77
C HIS A 90 -3.61 -1.50 7.33
N VAL A 91 -2.61 -1.77 6.49
CA VAL A 91 -1.21 -1.59 6.89
C VAL A 91 -0.89 -0.11 6.98
N ILE A 92 -1.27 0.66 5.95
CA ILE A 92 -1.01 2.10 5.85
C ILE A 92 -2.33 2.86 5.70
N ARG A 93 -2.44 3.97 6.39
CA ARG A 93 -3.53 4.91 6.22
C ARG A 93 -2.98 6.32 6.00
N THR A 94 -3.47 6.97 4.95
CA THR A 94 -3.16 8.36 4.66
C THR A 94 -4.35 9.23 5.02
N GLN A 95 -4.09 10.34 5.69
CA GLN A 95 -5.12 11.31 6.05
C GLN A 95 -4.51 12.70 6.07
N GLY A 96 -4.97 13.57 5.16
CA GLY A 96 -4.46 14.93 5.05
C GLY A 96 -3.03 15.01 4.51
N THR A 97 -2.53 13.96 3.85
CA THR A 97 -1.17 13.94 3.28
C THR A 97 -1.16 14.51 1.88
N ASN A 98 -0.06 15.15 1.50
CA ASN A 98 0.23 15.64 0.16
C ASN A 98 1.48 14.96 -0.41
N ALA A 99 2.02 15.44 -1.53
CA ALA A 99 3.18 14.86 -2.20
C ALA A 99 4.50 14.95 -1.40
N SER A 100 4.55 15.73 -0.32
CA SER A 100 5.70 15.79 0.58
C SER A 100 5.77 14.60 1.56
N ALA A 101 4.67 13.83 1.71
CA ALA A 101 4.68 12.59 2.45
C ALA A 101 5.24 11.48 1.56
N VAL A 102 6.39 10.92 1.90
CA VAL A 102 7.09 9.92 1.09
C VAL A 102 7.21 8.59 1.84
N LEU A 103 6.95 7.49 1.14
CA LEU A 103 7.23 6.12 1.58
C LEU A 103 8.10 5.44 0.53
N ASP A 104 9.28 4.98 0.91
CA ASP A 104 10.28 4.43 -0.01
C ASP A 104 10.94 3.16 0.53
N GLY A 105 10.91 2.08 -0.24
CA GLY A 105 11.71 0.89 0.02
C GLY A 105 11.12 -0.12 1.01
N PHE A 106 9.80 -0.20 1.12
CA PHE A 106 9.12 -1.12 2.05
C PHE A 106 8.40 -2.27 1.36
N THR A 107 8.29 -3.37 2.09
CA THR A 107 7.29 -4.41 1.82
C THR A 107 6.06 -4.17 2.68
N ILE A 108 4.86 -4.13 2.07
CA ILE A 108 3.57 -3.86 2.72
C ILE A 108 2.69 -5.11 2.60
N THR A 109 2.38 -5.76 3.73
CA THR A 109 1.73 -7.08 3.72
C THR A 109 0.76 -7.31 4.86
N GLY A 110 -0.10 -8.31 4.73
CA GLY A 110 -0.97 -8.81 5.80
C GLY A 110 -2.22 -7.96 6.07
N GLY A 111 -2.46 -6.90 5.31
CA GLY A 111 -3.68 -6.09 5.47
C GLY A 111 -4.93 -6.93 5.23
N ASN A 112 -5.92 -6.87 6.14
CA ASN A 112 -7.18 -7.62 6.03
C ASN A 112 -8.40 -6.74 6.32
N SER A 113 -8.82 -5.98 5.31
CA SER A 113 -10.00 -5.10 5.38
C SER A 113 -11.29 -5.91 5.22
N ASN A 114 -11.71 -6.55 6.30
CA ASN A 114 -12.95 -7.36 6.37
C ASN A 114 -13.95 -6.83 7.42
N GLY A 115 -13.81 -5.58 7.80
CA GLY A 115 -14.74 -4.91 8.72
C GLY A 115 -16.00 -4.38 8.04
N SER A 116 -16.76 -3.53 8.73
CA SER A 116 -17.97 -2.91 8.19
C SER A 116 -17.62 -1.75 7.24
N SER A 117 -18.48 -1.51 6.25
CA SER A 117 -18.29 -0.49 5.21
C SER A 117 -18.32 0.97 5.70
N GLY A 118 -18.87 1.21 6.88
CA GLY A 118 -19.10 2.57 7.41
C GLY A 118 -17.84 3.43 7.66
N GLY A 119 -16.63 2.84 7.65
CA GLY A 119 -15.36 3.56 7.84
C GLY A 119 -14.28 3.12 6.85
N SER A 120 -14.67 2.54 5.71
CA SER A 120 -13.79 1.93 4.72
C SER A 120 -12.97 0.72 5.25
N ALA A 121 -13.39 0.12 6.37
CA ALA A 121 -12.72 -1.05 6.93
C ALA A 121 -12.92 -2.34 6.11
N ASP A 122 -13.65 -2.27 5.01
CA ASP A 122 -13.88 -3.32 4.00
C ASP A 122 -13.07 -3.12 2.71
N ARG A 123 -12.20 -2.07 2.64
CA ARG A 123 -11.47 -1.65 1.44
C ARG A 123 -10.01 -1.32 1.75
N GLY A 124 -9.11 -1.47 0.78
CA GLY A 124 -7.72 -1.02 0.90
C GLY A 124 -6.92 -1.76 1.98
N GLY A 125 -6.69 -3.06 1.81
CA GLY A 125 -5.93 -3.85 2.79
C GLY A 125 -4.51 -3.34 3.01
N GLY A 126 -3.74 -3.10 1.96
CA GLY A 126 -2.38 -2.56 2.08
C GLY A 126 -2.38 -1.06 2.41
N ILE A 127 -3.07 -0.25 1.61
CA ILE A 127 -3.15 1.19 1.82
C ILE A 127 -4.56 1.74 1.63
N LEU A 128 -4.95 2.65 2.51
CA LEU A 128 -6.18 3.41 2.42
C LEU A 128 -5.87 4.89 2.15
N CYS A 129 -6.16 5.37 0.93
CA CYS A 129 -6.00 6.75 0.51
C CYS A 129 -7.37 7.42 0.33
N VAL A 130 -7.77 8.26 1.27
CA VAL A 130 -9.08 8.91 1.26
C VAL A 130 -8.99 10.38 1.69
N GLY A 131 -9.85 11.23 1.10
CA GLY A 131 -10.01 12.59 1.57
C GLY A 131 -9.02 13.61 1.00
N GLY A 132 -8.68 13.52 -0.27
CA GLY A 132 -7.87 14.53 -0.97
C GLY A 132 -6.37 14.40 -0.73
N VAL A 133 -5.89 13.19 -0.46
CA VAL A 133 -4.48 12.91 -0.20
C VAL A 133 -3.73 12.54 -1.48
N SER A 134 -2.44 12.87 -1.55
CA SER A 134 -1.58 12.57 -2.70
C SER A 134 -0.14 12.26 -2.29
N PRO A 135 0.10 11.22 -1.46
CA PRO A 135 1.46 10.85 -1.05
C PRO A 135 2.26 10.27 -2.22
N THR A 136 3.57 10.35 -2.14
CA THR A 136 4.50 9.66 -3.04
C THR A 136 4.93 8.33 -2.44
N ILE A 137 4.71 7.24 -3.15
CA ILE A 137 5.06 5.87 -2.74
C ILE A 137 5.97 5.30 -3.81
N ARG A 138 7.18 4.94 -3.44
CA ARG A 138 8.17 4.48 -4.42
C ARG A 138 8.98 3.29 -3.92
N ASN A 139 9.44 2.47 -4.86
CA ASN A 139 10.27 1.30 -4.58
C ASN A 139 9.64 0.38 -3.52
N CYS A 140 8.32 0.22 -3.51
CA CYS A 140 7.58 -0.57 -2.52
C CYS A 140 6.95 -1.81 -3.14
N ASP A 141 6.82 -2.87 -2.33
CA ASP A 141 6.17 -4.11 -2.70
C ASP A 141 4.91 -4.34 -1.85
N PHE A 142 3.74 -4.28 -2.48
CA PHE A 142 2.45 -4.57 -1.86
C PHE A 142 2.10 -6.03 -2.13
N VAL A 143 2.24 -6.89 -1.15
CA VAL A 143 2.08 -8.33 -1.32
C VAL A 143 1.09 -8.93 -0.34
N ALA A 144 0.21 -9.82 -0.84
CA ALA A 144 -0.71 -10.60 -0.02
C ALA A 144 -1.58 -9.75 0.93
N ASN A 145 -2.08 -8.60 0.45
CA ASN A 145 -3.08 -7.82 1.16
C ASN A 145 -4.49 -8.18 0.66
N ARG A 146 -5.48 -8.12 1.54
CA ARG A 146 -6.84 -8.55 1.26
C ARG A 146 -7.87 -7.53 1.71
N CYS A 147 -9.02 -7.51 1.01
CA CYS A 147 -10.22 -6.82 1.46
C CYS A 147 -11.48 -7.59 1.05
N THR A 148 -12.61 -7.28 1.67
CA THR A 148 -13.89 -7.92 1.34
C THR A 148 -14.64 -7.21 0.23
N PHE A 149 -14.38 -5.93 -0.01
CA PHE A 149 -15.05 -5.16 -1.06
C PHE A 149 -14.10 -4.80 -2.21
N GLY A 150 -13.21 -3.82 -2.05
CA GLY A 150 -12.39 -3.35 -3.16
C GLY A 150 -11.00 -2.87 -2.76
N GLY A 151 -10.01 -3.20 -3.62
CA GLY A 151 -8.62 -2.80 -3.45
C GLY A 151 -7.86 -3.62 -2.42
N GLY A 152 -7.43 -4.82 -2.76
CA GLY A 152 -6.61 -5.64 -1.87
C GLY A 152 -5.31 -4.94 -1.49
N ALA A 153 -4.54 -4.45 -2.47
CA ALA A 153 -3.37 -3.61 -2.22
C ALA A 153 -3.78 -2.21 -1.76
N GLY A 154 -4.79 -1.59 -2.37
CA GLY A 154 -5.18 -0.25 -1.97
C GLY A 154 -6.55 0.22 -2.43
N TYR A 155 -7.18 1.06 -1.62
CA TYR A 155 -8.38 1.79 -1.97
C TYR A 155 -8.08 3.29 -2.06
N ILE A 156 -8.49 3.89 -3.18
CA ILE A 156 -8.24 5.29 -3.47
C ILE A 156 -9.59 5.98 -3.70
N ASN A 157 -9.90 6.97 -2.87
CA ASN A 157 -11.13 7.75 -3.00
C ASN A 157 -10.86 9.24 -2.81
N SER A 158 -11.22 10.04 -3.80
CA SER A 158 -10.97 11.49 -3.82
C SER A 158 -9.49 11.84 -3.58
N SER A 159 -8.56 11.03 -4.10
CA SER A 159 -7.14 11.07 -3.78
C SER A 159 -6.32 10.75 -5.03
N GLY A 160 -5.06 11.20 -5.07
CA GLY A 160 -4.18 11.02 -6.22
C GLY A 160 -2.74 10.66 -5.80
N PRO A 161 -2.50 9.48 -5.20
CA PRO A 161 -1.15 9.05 -4.88
C PRO A 161 -0.34 8.75 -6.13
N ASP A 162 0.97 8.99 -6.05
CA ASP A 162 1.95 8.58 -7.05
C ASP A 162 2.62 7.28 -6.61
N PHE A 163 2.53 6.23 -7.43
CA PHE A 163 3.26 4.98 -7.26
C PHE A 163 4.36 4.90 -8.30
N ILE A 164 5.62 4.83 -7.85
CA ILE A 164 6.80 4.84 -8.71
C ILE A 164 7.66 3.60 -8.42
N ASN A 165 7.96 2.81 -9.44
CA ASN A 165 8.74 1.56 -9.31
C ASN A 165 8.20 0.60 -8.24
N CYS A 166 6.87 0.52 -8.07
CA CYS A 166 6.24 -0.35 -7.09
C CYS A 166 5.80 -1.68 -7.71
N SER A 167 5.76 -2.72 -6.89
CA SER A 167 5.13 -3.98 -7.27
C SER A 167 3.89 -4.28 -6.43
N PHE A 168 2.88 -4.87 -7.09
CA PHE A 168 1.62 -5.24 -6.48
C PHE A 168 1.34 -6.70 -6.80
N ARG A 169 1.54 -7.59 -5.80
CA ARG A 169 1.55 -9.04 -6.05
C ARG A 169 0.58 -9.79 -5.14
N ASN A 170 -0.19 -10.70 -5.73
CA ASN A 170 -1.07 -11.62 -5.01
C ASN A 170 -2.05 -10.93 -4.04
N ASN A 171 -2.46 -9.69 -4.34
CA ASN A 171 -3.47 -9.01 -3.54
C ASN A 171 -4.88 -9.44 -3.94
N VAL A 172 -5.79 -9.45 -2.98
CA VAL A 172 -7.16 -9.95 -3.19
C VAL A 172 -8.21 -8.91 -2.80
N GLY A 173 -8.94 -8.42 -3.79
CA GLY A 173 -10.18 -7.68 -3.60
C GLY A 173 -11.39 -8.60 -3.64
N GLY A 174 -12.43 -8.30 -2.89
CA GLY A 174 -13.66 -9.10 -2.95
C GLY A 174 -14.44 -8.86 -4.25
N ALA A 175 -15.03 -7.70 -4.40
CA ALA A 175 -15.84 -7.35 -5.57
C ALA A 175 -15.04 -6.63 -6.65
N PHE A 176 -14.18 -5.68 -6.29
CA PHE A 176 -13.47 -4.79 -7.22
C PHE A 176 -11.98 -4.76 -6.92
N GLY A 177 -11.15 -4.56 -7.96
CA GLY A 177 -9.73 -4.31 -7.87
C GLY A 177 -8.93 -5.22 -6.94
N GLY A 178 -8.33 -6.28 -7.46
CA GLY A 178 -7.45 -7.13 -6.68
C GLY A 178 -6.27 -6.34 -6.12
N ALA A 179 -5.63 -5.51 -6.95
CA ALA A 179 -4.67 -4.53 -6.48
C ALA A 179 -5.40 -3.27 -6.01
N PHE A 180 -5.98 -2.47 -6.92
CA PHE A 180 -6.61 -1.20 -6.55
C PHE A 180 -8.06 -1.09 -6.96
N ASP A 181 -8.86 -0.52 -6.05
CA ASP A 181 -10.17 0.05 -6.31
C ASP A 181 -10.07 1.57 -6.23
N ILE A 182 -10.35 2.25 -7.36
CA ILE A 182 -10.24 3.71 -7.50
C ILE A 182 -11.66 4.25 -7.66
N ALA A 183 -12.21 4.81 -6.59
CA ALA A 183 -13.63 5.19 -6.55
C ALA A 183 -13.91 6.53 -7.22
N THR A 184 -13.30 7.59 -6.73
CA THR A 184 -13.46 8.95 -7.28
C THR A 184 -12.18 9.73 -7.08
N GLY A 185 -11.92 10.73 -7.91
CA GLY A 185 -11.09 11.81 -7.50
C GLY A 185 -9.84 12.15 -8.23
N GLY A 186 -8.68 12.16 -7.60
CA GLY A 186 -7.43 12.74 -8.08
C GLY A 186 -6.74 11.93 -9.18
N ALA A 187 -5.74 12.54 -9.81
CA ALA A 187 -4.90 11.84 -10.77
C ALA A 187 -4.01 10.83 -10.02
N VAL A 188 -4.19 9.55 -10.29
CA VAL A 188 -3.32 8.49 -9.77
C VAL A 188 -2.26 8.18 -10.81
N VAL A 189 -1.00 8.12 -10.38
CA VAL A 189 0.13 7.79 -11.26
C VAL A 189 0.65 6.41 -10.89
N TYR A 190 0.86 5.58 -11.91
CA TYR A 190 1.63 4.33 -11.83
C TYR A 190 2.77 4.42 -12.84
N ASP A 191 3.99 4.62 -12.36
CA ASP A 191 5.19 4.72 -13.19
C ASP A 191 6.19 3.62 -12.84
N GLY A 192 6.64 2.86 -13.82
CA GLY A 192 7.55 1.72 -13.62
C GLY A 192 6.98 0.58 -12.78
N CYS A 193 5.65 0.49 -12.63
CA CYS A 193 5.02 -0.44 -11.71
C CYS A 193 4.78 -1.83 -12.31
N TRP A 194 4.75 -2.86 -11.44
CA TRP A 194 4.49 -4.25 -11.78
C TRP A 194 3.23 -4.76 -11.07
N PHE A 195 2.37 -5.46 -11.82
CA PHE A 195 1.16 -6.10 -11.29
C PHE A 195 1.17 -7.60 -11.59
N GLU A 196 1.07 -8.45 -10.55
CA GLU A 196 1.14 -9.90 -10.70
C GLU A 196 0.17 -10.63 -9.78
N GLY A 197 -0.60 -11.58 -10.30
CA GLY A 197 -1.43 -12.49 -9.51
C GLY A 197 -2.53 -11.83 -8.67
N ASN A 198 -2.85 -10.55 -8.90
CA ASN A 198 -3.90 -9.87 -8.16
C ASN A 198 -5.29 -10.35 -8.63
N ARG A 199 -6.22 -10.56 -7.68
CA ARG A 199 -7.52 -11.19 -7.96
C ARG A 199 -8.68 -10.42 -7.33
N ALA A 200 -9.77 -10.31 -8.08
CA ALA A 200 -11.07 -9.87 -7.60
C ALA A 200 -12.17 -10.45 -8.50
N SER A 201 -13.43 -10.34 -8.06
CA SER A 201 -14.56 -10.86 -8.86
C SER A 201 -14.75 -10.12 -10.18
N ARG A 202 -14.39 -8.84 -10.28
CA ARG A 202 -14.61 -7.99 -11.47
C ARG A 202 -13.35 -7.50 -12.15
N ALA A 203 -12.29 -7.13 -11.40
CA ALA A 203 -11.05 -6.65 -11.99
C ALA A 203 -9.85 -7.03 -11.13
N GLY A 204 -8.95 -7.86 -11.64
CA GLY A 204 -7.80 -8.36 -10.88
C GLY A 204 -6.81 -7.29 -10.50
N ALA A 205 -6.41 -6.43 -11.43
CA ALA A 205 -5.43 -5.37 -11.15
C ALA A 205 -6.11 -4.07 -10.69
N LEU A 206 -6.72 -3.33 -11.61
CA LEU A 206 -7.28 -2.01 -11.36
C LEU A 206 -8.79 -2.02 -11.64
N ALA A 207 -9.59 -1.51 -10.73
CA ALA A 207 -11.01 -1.26 -10.94
C ALA A 207 -11.30 0.23 -10.75
N PRO A 208 -11.39 1.01 -11.82
CA PRO A 208 -11.94 2.35 -11.75
C PRO A 208 -13.47 2.26 -11.62
N LEU A 209 -14.05 2.84 -10.57
CA LEU A 209 -15.50 3.02 -10.48
C LEU A 209 -15.89 4.25 -11.32
N THR A 210 -16.39 4.00 -12.51
CA THR A 210 -16.66 5.05 -13.48
C THR A 210 -18.12 5.52 -13.45
N SER A 211 -18.35 6.65 -12.86
CA SER A 211 -19.32 7.61 -13.43
C SER A 211 -18.62 8.92 -13.88
N ARG A 212 -17.32 9.05 -13.63
CA ARG A 212 -16.46 10.14 -14.17
C ARG A 212 -15.06 9.60 -14.44
N PRO A 213 -14.40 9.98 -15.54
CA PRO A 213 -13.03 9.56 -15.79
C PRO A 213 -12.11 10.13 -14.70
N THR A 214 -11.66 9.28 -13.80
CA THR A 214 -10.54 9.59 -12.93
C THR A 214 -9.30 9.50 -13.81
N PRO A 215 -8.47 10.53 -13.93
CA PRO A 215 -7.24 10.42 -14.68
C PRO A 215 -6.33 9.42 -13.96
N VAL A 216 -6.07 8.30 -14.63
CA VAL A 216 -5.07 7.33 -14.21
C VAL A 216 -3.95 7.40 -15.24
N THR A 217 -2.79 7.83 -14.82
CA THR A 217 -1.60 7.86 -15.68
C THR A 217 -0.83 6.57 -15.47
N ILE A 218 -0.64 5.81 -16.52
CA ILE A 218 0.10 4.56 -16.51
C ILE A 218 1.29 4.72 -17.44
N THR A 219 2.51 4.68 -16.88
CA THR A 219 3.75 4.76 -17.64
C THR A 219 4.57 3.51 -17.33
N ALA A 220 5.06 2.82 -18.37
CA ALA A 220 5.96 1.67 -18.24
C ALA A 220 5.49 0.55 -17.28
N VAL A 221 4.18 0.27 -17.22
CA VAL A 221 3.64 -0.80 -16.39
C VAL A 221 3.80 -2.16 -17.06
N ARG A 222 4.25 -3.16 -16.30
CA ARG A 222 4.25 -4.57 -16.70
C ARG A 222 3.17 -5.33 -15.94
N SER A 223 2.51 -6.26 -16.61
CA SER A 223 1.61 -7.21 -15.96
C SER A 223 1.83 -8.60 -16.52
N ASP A 224 1.69 -9.60 -15.69
CA ASP A 224 1.65 -11.00 -16.15
C ASP A 224 0.21 -11.43 -16.50
N ARG A 225 0.08 -12.63 -17.06
CA ARG A 225 -1.21 -13.21 -17.48
C ARG A 225 -2.10 -13.65 -16.30
N GLY A 226 -1.64 -13.55 -15.07
CA GLY A 226 -2.38 -13.95 -13.87
C GLY A 226 -3.38 -12.92 -13.37
N ASN A 227 -3.35 -11.71 -13.89
CA ASN A 227 -4.31 -10.65 -13.54
C ASN A 227 -5.59 -10.79 -14.35
N SER A 228 -6.72 -11.17 -13.75
CA SER A 228 -8.01 -11.14 -14.42
C SER A 228 -8.47 -9.69 -14.60
N GLY A 229 -8.52 -9.24 -15.86
CA GLY A 229 -9.14 -7.98 -16.24
C GLY A 229 -8.31 -6.71 -16.02
N PHE A 230 -7.36 -6.45 -16.93
CA PHE A 230 -7.03 -5.07 -17.27
C PHE A 230 -8.12 -4.54 -18.19
N PRO A 231 -8.85 -3.48 -17.84
CA PRO A 231 -9.56 -2.73 -18.85
C PRO A 231 -8.50 -2.01 -19.70
N MET A 232 -8.13 -2.62 -20.83
CA MET A 232 -7.35 -1.95 -21.87
C MET A 232 -8.26 -0.89 -22.49
N ASN A 233 -8.21 0.33 -21.97
CA ASN A 233 -8.78 1.47 -22.67
C ASN A 233 -7.70 1.98 -23.64
N GLU A 234 -8.10 2.33 -24.87
CA GLU A 234 -7.24 2.65 -26.02
C GLU A 234 -6.24 3.81 -25.84
N ASN A 235 -6.14 4.39 -24.66
CA ASN A 235 -5.18 5.43 -24.31
C ASN A 235 -3.95 4.93 -23.54
N THR A 236 -3.73 3.62 -23.46
CA THR A 236 -2.50 3.07 -22.88
C THR A 236 -1.41 3.13 -23.93
N ARG A 237 -0.64 4.19 -23.99
CA ARG A 237 0.63 4.21 -24.74
C ARG A 237 1.66 3.40 -23.96
N MET A 238 2.06 2.27 -24.57
CA MET A 238 3.26 1.51 -24.15
C MET A 238 4.53 2.27 -24.53
#